data_168812bc4efa38847521b04c75f745a1
#
_entry.id   168812bc4efa38847521b04c75f745a1
#
_cell.length_a   1.000
_cell.length_b   1.000
_cell.length_c   1.000
_cell.angle_alpha   90.00
_cell.angle_beta   90.00
_cell.angle_gamma   90.00
#
_symmetry.space_group_name_H-M   'P 1'
#
loop_
_entity.id
_entity.type
_entity.pdbx_description
1 polymer ?
#
loop_
_entity_poly.entity_id
_entity_poly.type
_entity_poly.pdbx_seq_one_letter_code
_entity_poly.pdbx_strand_id
1 'polypeptide(L)'
;MRIREAIGIAAGAATLTATAAVTGTAPQAAAAPARPADHLAIDHVGHLAPDGTVTLTGTYRCAPLAQPAGTVYIGSNIKQGGLADSVTNGVGGSTATCDGKEHRWRHAALPYHMRYRAGTARADGVLMQLKKNRQGIPLPHFISVAPEREITLVAGP
;
A
#
# COMPACT_ATOMS: atom_id res chain seq x y z
N MET A 1 44.38 49.13 26.35
CA MET A 1 44.49 50.55 25.92
C MET A 1 43.11 51.09 25.74
N ARG A 2 42.81 52.11 26.52
CA ARG A 2 41.48 52.79 26.60
C ARG A 2 41.25 53.66 25.37
N ILE A 3 39.95 53.99 25.09
CA ILE A 3 39.35 55.31 24.69
C ILE A 3 37.97 54.95 24.17
N ARG A 4 36.86 55.20 24.88
CA ARG A 4 36.08 56.42 25.23
C ARG A 4 35.45 57.07 23.97
N GLU A 5 34.13 56.94 23.88
CA GLU A 5 33.03 57.96 23.94
C GLU A 5 32.84 58.84 22.68
N ALA A 6 31.60 58.84 22.18
CA ALA A 6 30.88 60.06 21.95
C ALA A 6 29.37 59.79 21.67
N ILE A 7 28.56 60.40 22.50
CA ILE A 7 27.07 60.45 22.45
C ILE A 7 26.67 61.49 21.41
N GLY A 8 25.70 61.10 20.55
CA GLY A 8 25.00 62.06 19.67
C GLY A 8 23.50 61.79 19.71
N ILE A 9 22.77 62.61 20.43
CA ILE A 9 21.31 62.61 20.50
C ILE A 9 20.79 63.56 19.36
N ALA A 10 20.06 63.03 18.43
CA ALA A 10 19.27 63.81 17.45
C ALA A 10 17.79 63.42 17.59
N ALA A 11 16.99 64.32 18.16
CA ALA A 11 15.54 64.22 18.22
C ALA A 11 14.97 64.51 16.80
N GLY A 12 14.36 63.50 16.17
CA GLY A 12 13.60 63.62 14.96
C GLY A 12 12.13 63.25 15.16
N ALA A 13 11.25 64.20 15.01
CA ALA A 13 9.81 64.01 15.09
C ALA A 13 9.33 63.09 13.99
N ALA A 14 8.83 61.91 14.33
CA ALA A 14 8.23 60.97 13.43
C ALA A 14 6.72 61.24 13.29
N THR A 15 6.32 61.71 12.14
CA THR A 15 4.92 61.76 11.70
C THR A 15 4.42 60.34 11.44
N LEU A 16 3.47 59.87 12.24
CA LEU A 16 2.77 58.61 12.06
C LEU A 16 1.80 58.72 10.87
N THR A 17 2.19 58.21 9.70
CA THR A 17 1.26 57.91 8.64
C THR A 17 0.69 56.52 8.86
N ALA A 18 -0.55 56.41 9.27
CA ALA A 18 -1.28 55.16 9.36
C ALA A 18 -1.57 54.62 7.99
N THR A 19 -0.78 53.68 7.50
CA THR A 19 -1.10 52.88 6.33
C THR A 19 -2.04 51.77 6.76
N ALA A 20 -3.32 51.88 6.36
CA ALA A 20 -4.28 50.78 6.48
C ALA A 20 -3.83 49.60 5.63
N ALA A 21 -3.29 48.56 6.26
CA ALA A 21 -3.01 47.27 5.62
C ALA A 21 -4.35 46.59 5.28
N VAL A 22 -4.76 46.61 4.05
CA VAL A 22 -5.85 45.77 3.56
C VAL A 22 -5.32 44.35 3.54
N THR A 23 -5.62 43.58 4.59
CA THR A 23 -5.39 42.15 4.64
C THR A 23 -6.38 41.46 3.70
N GLY A 24 -5.98 41.37 2.40
CA GLY A 24 -6.68 40.52 1.46
C GLY A 24 -6.51 39.03 1.91
N THR A 25 -7.55 38.47 2.45
CA THR A 25 -7.63 37.00 2.66
C THR A 25 -7.65 36.38 1.26
N ALA A 26 -6.49 35.88 0.81
CA ALA A 26 -6.43 35.02 -0.37
C ALA A 26 -7.35 33.81 -0.15
N PRO A 27 -8.21 33.47 -1.13
CA PRO A 27 -9.02 32.25 -1.01
C PRO A 27 -8.09 31.07 -0.88
N GLN A 28 -8.14 30.40 0.29
CA GLN A 28 -7.44 29.14 0.51
C GLN A 28 -8.02 28.13 -0.49
N ALA A 29 -7.25 27.75 -1.50
CA ALA A 29 -7.63 26.67 -2.40
C ALA A 29 -7.89 25.44 -1.54
N ALA A 30 -9.12 24.96 -1.53
CA ALA A 30 -9.48 23.73 -0.84
C ALA A 30 -8.59 22.61 -1.42
N ALA A 31 -7.77 21.99 -0.57
CA ALA A 31 -6.97 20.85 -0.98
C ALA A 31 -7.91 19.77 -1.53
N ALA A 32 -7.67 19.35 -2.78
CA ALA A 32 -8.44 18.25 -3.34
C ALA A 32 -8.33 17.03 -2.42
N PRO A 33 -9.42 16.28 -2.19
CA PRO A 33 -9.38 15.11 -1.33
C PRO A 33 -8.29 14.15 -1.82
N ALA A 34 -7.39 13.77 -0.91
CA ALA A 34 -6.32 12.84 -1.22
C ALA A 34 -6.93 11.53 -1.75
N ARG A 35 -6.44 11.05 -2.90
CA ARG A 35 -6.87 9.75 -3.41
C ARG A 35 -6.50 8.68 -2.39
N PRO A 36 -7.42 7.73 -2.13
CA PRO A 36 -7.09 6.59 -1.28
C PRO A 36 -5.88 5.86 -1.87
N ALA A 37 -4.94 5.49 -1.01
CA ALA A 37 -3.73 4.78 -1.42
C ALA A 37 -4.05 3.39 -2.00
N ASP A 38 -3.21 2.92 -2.92
CA ASP A 38 -3.24 1.54 -3.38
C ASP A 38 -2.98 0.61 -2.21
N HIS A 39 -3.74 -0.49 -2.12
CA HIS A 39 -3.54 -1.46 -1.05
C HIS A 39 -3.92 -2.88 -1.50
N LEU A 40 -3.35 -3.84 -0.81
CA LEU A 40 -3.72 -5.25 -0.85
C LEU A 40 -3.83 -5.74 0.59
N ALA A 41 -4.91 -6.42 0.91
CA ALA A 41 -5.14 -7.03 2.21
C ALA A 41 -5.54 -8.50 2.06
N ILE A 42 -5.18 -9.30 3.07
CA ILE A 42 -5.56 -10.71 3.19
C ILE A 42 -6.46 -10.82 4.42
N ASP A 43 -7.54 -11.57 4.33
CA ASP A 43 -8.43 -11.81 5.45
C ASP A 43 -7.72 -12.62 6.55
N HIS A 44 -8.11 -12.46 7.81
CA HIS A 44 -7.53 -13.17 8.96
C HIS A 44 -7.86 -14.66 8.99
N VAL A 45 -8.84 -15.08 8.20
CA VAL A 45 -9.31 -16.46 8.13
C VAL A 45 -9.14 -16.97 6.71
N GLY A 46 -8.48 -18.10 6.57
CA GLY A 46 -8.44 -18.90 5.36
C GLY A 46 -9.25 -20.19 5.57
N HIS A 47 -9.65 -20.84 4.50
CA HIS A 47 -10.42 -22.08 4.55
C HIS A 47 -9.61 -23.25 4.01
N LEU A 48 -9.74 -24.39 4.68
CA LEU A 48 -9.12 -25.65 4.29
C LEU A 48 -10.22 -26.68 4.02
N ALA A 49 -10.36 -27.06 2.75
CA ALA A 49 -11.31 -28.08 2.34
C ALA A 49 -10.82 -29.49 2.71
N PRO A 50 -11.72 -30.50 2.77
CA PRO A 50 -11.34 -31.89 3.10
C PRO A 50 -10.31 -32.50 2.16
N ASP A 51 -10.27 -32.08 0.89
CA ASP A 51 -9.29 -32.52 -0.10
C ASP A 51 -7.91 -31.86 0.09
N GLY A 52 -7.77 -30.93 1.03
CA GLY A 52 -6.55 -30.16 1.27
C GLY A 52 -6.45 -28.85 0.51
N THR A 53 -7.47 -28.47 -0.28
CA THR A 53 -7.49 -27.18 -0.97
C THR A 53 -7.53 -26.04 0.04
N VAL A 54 -6.57 -25.13 -0.06
CA VAL A 54 -6.53 -23.89 0.72
C VAL A 54 -7.20 -22.78 -0.07
N THR A 55 -8.11 -22.06 0.57
CA THR A 55 -8.72 -20.84 0.03
C THR A 55 -8.32 -19.64 0.88
N LEU A 56 -7.76 -18.63 0.22
CA LEU A 56 -7.50 -17.30 0.78
C LEU A 56 -8.41 -16.27 0.11
N THR A 57 -8.81 -15.28 0.89
CA THR A 57 -9.60 -14.14 0.44
C THR A 57 -9.02 -12.83 0.95
N GLY A 58 -9.48 -11.74 0.38
CA GLY A 58 -9.07 -10.41 0.82
C GLY A 58 -9.66 -9.31 -0.03
N THR A 59 -9.12 -8.12 0.15
CA THR A 59 -9.50 -6.93 -0.61
C THR A 59 -8.29 -6.30 -1.27
N TYR A 60 -8.52 -5.55 -2.32
CA TYR A 60 -7.51 -4.70 -2.93
C TYR A 60 -8.13 -3.44 -3.50
N ARG A 61 -7.29 -2.43 -3.66
CA ARG A 61 -7.57 -1.23 -4.42
C ARG A 61 -6.32 -0.84 -5.19
N CYS A 62 -6.49 -0.44 -6.45
CA CYS A 62 -5.45 0.22 -7.22
C CYS A 62 -6.03 1.37 -8.04
N ALA A 63 -5.26 2.45 -8.12
CA ALA A 63 -5.62 3.60 -8.95
C ALA A 63 -5.67 3.21 -10.44
N PRO A 64 -6.51 3.88 -11.24
CA PRO A 64 -6.49 3.71 -12.69
C PRO A 64 -5.08 3.91 -13.25
N LEU A 65 -4.64 2.96 -14.07
CA LEU A 65 -3.31 3.01 -14.68
C LEU A 65 -3.26 3.99 -15.85
N ALA A 66 -2.13 4.68 -15.99
CA ALA A 66 -1.86 5.47 -17.20
C ALA A 66 -1.78 4.56 -18.43
N GLN A 67 -2.30 5.04 -19.55
CA GLN A 67 -2.27 4.31 -20.83
C GLN A 67 -0.87 4.35 -21.48
N PRO A 68 -0.42 3.28 -22.15
CA PRO A 68 -1.08 1.98 -22.27
C PRO A 68 -0.99 1.19 -20.97
N ALA A 69 -2.15 0.78 -20.46
CA ALA A 69 -2.23 0.01 -19.22
C ALA A 69 -1.88 -1.47 -19.49
N GLY A 70 -0.89 -1.99 -18.78
CA GLY A 70 -0.64 -3.42 -18.75
C GLY A 70 -1.57 -4.14 -17.76
N THR A 71 -1.61 -5.46 -17.83
CA THR A 71 -2.39 -6.27 -16.89
C THR A 71 -1.79 -6.20 -15.49
N VAL A 72 -2.64 -6.01 -14.50
CA VAL A 72 -2.29 -6.10 -13.08
C VAL A 72 -2.69 -7.46 -12.57
N TYR A 73 -1.83 -8.06 -11.75
CA TYR A 73 -2.01 -9.39 -11.16
C TYR A 73 -2.00 -9.29 -9.64
N ILE A 74 -2.83 -10.11 -9.02
CA ILE A 74 -2.80 -10.41 -7.59
C ILE A 74 -2.21 -11.80 -7.44
N GLY A 75 -1.19 -11.96 -6.62
CA GLY A 75 -0.65 -13.24 -6.19
C GLY A 75 -0.79 -13.40 -4.69
N SER A 76 -1.02 -14.61 -4.21
CA SER A 76 -1.06 -14.91 -2.79
C SER A 76 -0.29 -16.18 -2.46
N ASN A 77 0.34 -16.20 -1.30
CA ASN A 77 1.11 -17.33 -0.78
C ASN A 77 0.66 -17.69 0.63
N ILE A 78 0.98 -18.90 1.03
CA ILE A 78 0.74 -19.40 2.37
C ILE A 78 1.94 -20.22 2.87
N LYS A 79 2.16 -20.17 4.18
CA LYS A 79 3.12 -21.00 4.91
C LYS A 79 2.47 -21.53 6.17
N GLN A 80 2.84 -22.77 6.56
CA GLN A 80 2.49 -23.33 7.85
C GLN A 80 3.65 -24.16 8.37
N GLY A 81 3.88 -24.14 9.68
CA GLY A 81 5.01 -24.83 10.32
C GLY A 81 6.01 -23.86 10.93
N GLY A 82 7.06 -24.40 11.56
CA GLY A 82 8.16 -23.61 12.14
C GLY A 82 9.02 -22.93 11.09
N LEU A 83 9.86 -21.97 11.53
CA LEU A 83 10.73 -21.20 10.62
C LEU A 83 11.68 -22.07 9.79
N ALA A 84 12.12 -23.21 10.33
CA ALA A 84 13.04 -24.12 9.66
C ALA A 84 12.37 -25.02 8.61
N ASP A 85 11.07 -25.29 8.75
CA ASP A 85 10.34 -26.28 7.94
C ASP A 85 9.23 -25.66 7.08
N SER A 86 9.10 -24.32 7.10
CA SER A 86 8.02 -23.66 6.37
C SER A 86 8.38 -23.48 4.90
N VAL A 87 7.68 -24.20 4.05
CA VAL A 87 7.73 -23.99 2.58
C VAL A 87 6.66 -22.99 2.20
N THR A 88 7.03 -21.98 1.40
CA THR A 88 6.05 -21.06 0.83
C THR A 88 5.37 -21.73 -0.35
N ASN A 89 4.04 -21.79 -0.32
CA ASN A 89 3.24 -22.29 -1.40
C ASN A 89 2.38 -21.17 -2.00
N GLY A 90 2.36 -21.06 -3.33
CA GLY A 90 1.41 -20.20 -4.01
C GLY A 90 -0.01 -20.74 -3.87
N VAL A 91 -0.95 -19.89 -3.49
CA VAL A 91 -2.37 -20.25 -3.40
C VAL A 91 -3.13 -19.83 -4.66
N GLY A 92 -2.46 -19.09 -5.54
CA GLY A 92 -3.02 -18.72 -6.82
C GLY A 92 -2.77 -17.29 -7.20
N GLY A 93 -3.34 -16.90 -8.35
CA GLY A 93 -3.27 -15.57 -8.88
C GLY A 93 -4.48 -15.26 -9.74
N SER A 94 -4.83 -13.98 -9.81
CA SER A 94 -5.90 -13.45 -10.65
C SER A 94 -5.51 -12.09 -11.22
N THR A 95 -6.24 -11.63 -12.23
CA THR A 95 -6.11 -10.26 -12.72
C THR A 95 -6.89 -9.30 -11.82
N ALA A 96 -6.38 -8.07 -11.71
CA ALA A 96 -6.99 -7.01 -10.93
C ALA A 96 -7.56 -5.91 -11.84
N THR A 97 -8.71 -5.37 -11.45
CA THR A 97 -9.29 -4.16 -12.05
C THR A 97 -8.85 -2.95 -11.25
N CYS A 98 -8.09 -2.04 -11.88
CA CYS A 98 -7.62 -0.79 -11.28
C CYS A 98 -8.52 0.38 -11.70
N ASP A 99 -9.57 0.62 -10.96
CA ASP A 99 -10.55 1.71 -11.16
C ASP A 99 -10.65 2.68 -9.98
N GLY A 100 -9.77 2.51 -8.98
CA GLY A 100 -9.75 3.29 -7.75
C GLY A 100 -10.76 2.83 -6.70
N LYS A 101 -11.56 1.81 -6.97
CA LYS A 101 -12.53 1.24 -6.04
C LYS A 101 -11.94 0.05 -5.30
N GLU A 102 -12.54 -0.32 -4.18
CA GLU A 102 -12.21 -1.54 -3.47
C GLU A 102 -12.90 -2.74 -4.11
N HIS A 103 -12.13 -3.80 -4.33
CA HIS A 103 -12.55 -5.07 -4.88
C HIS A 103 -12.19 -6.21 -3.94
N ARG A 104 -12.96 -7.30 -4.00
CA ARG A 104 -12.60 -8.56 -3.33
C ARG A 104 -11.85 -9.48 -4.28
N TRP A 105 -10.95 -10.29 -3.71
CA TRP A 105 -10.29 -11.36 -4.42
C TRP A 105 -10.43 -12.69 -3.64
N ARG A 106 -10.34 -13.79 -4.35
CA ARG A 106 -10.34 -15.14 -3.81
C ARG A 106 -9.40 -16.01 -4.62
N HIS A 107 -8.48 -16.68 -3.95
CA HIS A 107 -7.61 -17.68 -4.54
C HIS A 107 -7.83 -19.02 -3.84
N ALA A 108 -7.74 -20.10 -4.60
CA ALA A 108 -7.85 -21.45 -4.07
C ALA A 108 -6.87 -22.36 -4.81
N ALA A 109 -6.09 -23.14 -4.07
CA ALA A 109 -5.17 -24.11 -4.63
C ALA A 109 -5.01 -25.32 -3.69
N LEU A 110 -4.76 -26.46 -4.31
CA LEU A 110 -4.24 -27.63 -3.62
C LEU A 110 -2.70 -27.52 -3.57
N PRO A 111 -2.09 -27.27 -2.40
CA PRO A 111 -0.65 -27.09 -2.29
C PRO A 111 0.11 -28.38 -2.68
N TYR A 112 1.13 -28.24 -3.53
CA TYR A 112 1.80 -29.36 -4.15
C TYR A 112 2.72 -30.13 -3.18
N HIS A 113 3.38 -29.44 -2.24
CA HIS A 113 4.44 -30.02 -1.39
C HIS A 113 4.10 -30.19 0.06
N MET A 114 2.95 -29.70 0.54
CA MET A 114 2.57 -29.74 1.94
C MET A 114 1.08 -30.03 2.13
N ARG A 115 0.77 -30.76 3.19
CA ARG A 115 -0.60 -30.86 3.69
C ARG A 115 -0.79 -29.84 4.79
N TYR A 116 -1.65 -28.86 4.53
CA TYR A 116 -2.06 -27.88 5.54
C TYR A 116 -3.05 -28.52 6.53
N ARG A 117 -3.08 -27.96 7.74
CA ARG A 117 -3.99 -28.36 8.81
C ARG A 117 -4.74 -27.12 9.31
N ALA A 118 -5.94 -27.33 9.87
CA ALA A 118 -6.62 -26.26 10.58
C ALA A 118 -5.74 -25.72 11.71
N GLY A 119 -5.77 -24.42 11.94
CA GLY A 119 -4.95 -23.72 12.92
C GLY A 119 -4.14 -22.58 12.31
N THR A 120 -3.11 -22.15 13.03
CA THR A 120 -2.27 -21.01 12.64
C THR A 120 -1.47 -21.29 11.38
N ALA A 121 -1.50 -20.32 10.46
CA ALA A 121 -0.68 -20.26 9.27
C ALA A 121 -0.24 -18.81 9.04
N ARG A 122 0.65 -18.57 8.08
CA ARG A 122 1.07 -17.23 7.65
C ARG A 122 0.78 -17.07 6.18
N ALA A 123 0.29 -15.90 5.79
CA ALA A 123 0.00 -15.58 4.40
C ALA A 123 0.56 -14.22 4.01
N ASP A 124 0.95 -14.10 2.76
CA ASP A 124 1.41 -12.86 2.13
C ASP A 124 0.81 -12.73 0.73
N GLY A 125 0.91 -11.55 0.14
CA GLY A 125 0.40 -11.33 -1.20
C GLY A 125 1.01 -10.12 -1.89
N VAL A 126 0.90 -10.10 -3.21
CA VAL A 126 1.40 -9.02 -4.04
C VAL A 126 0.36 -8.57 -5.05
N LEU A 127 0.28 -7.28 -5.27
CA LEU A 127 -0.43 -6.64 -6.36
C LEU A 127 0.61 -6.04 -7.28
N MET A 128 0.76 -6.56 -8.49
CA MET A 128 1.86 -6.20 -9.38
C MET A 128 1.41 -6.08 -10.85
N GLN A 129 2.14 -5.28 -11.59
CA GLN A 129 2.04 -5.15 -13.03
C GLN A 129 3.33 -5.64 -13.68
N LEU A 130 3.26 -6.33 -14.80
CA LEU A 130 4.42 -6.64 -15.61
C LEU A 130 4.67 -5.48 -16.59
N LYS A 131 5.77 -4.76 -16.40
CA LYS A 131 6.21 -3.67 -17.27
C LYS A 131 7.41 -4.12 -18.09
N LYS A 132 7.37 -3.91 -19.41
CA LYS A 132 8.52 -4.19 -20.27
C LYS A 132 9.63 -3.16 -20.03
N ASN A 133 10.84 -3.63 -19.81
CA ASN A 133 12.03 -2.79 -19.81
C ASN A 133 12.41 -2.34 -21.24
N ARG A 134 13.52 -1.60 -21.37
CA ARG A 134 14.01 -1.13 -22.69
C ARG A 134 14.34 -2.26 -23.67
N GLN A 135 14.65 -3.46 -23.17
CA GLN A 135 14.93 -4.65 -23.96
C GLN A 135 13.67 -5.48 -24.24
N GLY A 136 12.47 -5.02 -23.85
CA GLY A 136 11.22 -5.74 -24.05
C GLY A 136 10.95 -6.85 -23.02
N ILE A 137 11.82 -7.02 -22.03
CA ILE A 137 11.68 -8.05 -20.98
C ILE A 137 10.64 -7.59 -19.96
N PRO A 138 9.60 -8.40 -19.66
CA PRO A 138 8.62 -8.08 -18.65
C PRO A 138 9.23 -8.18 -17.25
N LEU A 139 9.21 -7.10 -16.49
CA LEU A 139 9.69 -7.04 -15.12
C LEU A 139 8.51 -6.72 -14.18
N PRO A 140 8.47 -7.31 -12.98
CA PRO A 140 7.44 -7.02 -12.00
C PRO A 140 7.60 -5.58 -11.47
N HIS A 141 6.51 -4.86 -11.47
CA HIS A 141 6.36 -3.57 -10.82
C HIS A 141 5.31 -3.70 -9.73
N PHE A 142 5.75 -3.68 -8.48
CA PHE A 142 4.86 -3.84 -7.33
C PHE A 142 4.05 -2.56 -7.11
N ILE A 143 2.73 -2.69 -7.10
CA ILE A 143 1.77 -1.62 -6.81
C ILE A 143 1.50 -1.59 -5.32
N SER A 144 1.26 -2.76 -4.72
CA SER A 144 1.06 -2.93 -3.28
C SER A 144 1.50 -4.33 -2.85
N VAL A 145 1.88 -4.45 -1.60
CA VAL A 145 2.26 -5.72 -0.98
C VAL A 145 1.45 -5.87 0.32
N ALA A 146 0.79 -7.00 0.48
CA ALA A 146 0.31 -7.45 1.78
C ALA A 146 1.46 -8.21 2.46
N PRO A 147 2.10 -7.62 3.48
CA PRO A 147 3.21 -8.28 4.16
C PRO A 147 2.74 -9.57 4.82
N GLU A 148 3.69 -10.49 5.04
CA GLU A 148 3.41 -11.73 5.74
C GLU A 148 2.74 -11.45 7.08
N ARG A 149 1.60 -12.10 7.31
CA ARG A 149 0.82 -11.98 8.54
C ARG A 149 0.28 -13.34 8.97
N GLU A 150 0.03 -13.46 10.25
CA GLU A 150 -0.65 -14.63 10.81
C GLU A 150 -2.13 -14.63 10.43
N ILE A 151 -2.61 -15.79 10.03
CA ILE A 151 -4.01 -16.09 9.73
C ILE A 151 -4.41 -17.39 10.42
N THR A 152 -5.70 -17.64 10.53
CA THR A 152 -6.24 -18.92 11.00
C THR A 152 -6.84 -19.69 9.83
N LEU A 153 -6.35 -20.90 9.59
CA LEU A 153 -7.00 -21.85 8.68
C LEU A 153 -8.12 -22.57 9.43
N VAL A 154 -9.34 -22.43 8.95
CA VAL A 154 -10.50 -23.16 9.47
C VAL A 154 -10.90 -24.28 8.51
N ALA A 155 -11.31 -25.43 9.05
CA ALA A 155 -11.89 -26.48 8.22
C ALA A 155 -13.16 -25.94 7.56
N GLY A 156 -13.20 -26.00 6.24
CA GLY A 156 -14.37 -25.64 5.44
C GLY A 156 -15.22 -26.87 5.09
N PRO A 157 -16.43 -26.63 4.62
CA PRO A 157 -17.28 -27.70 4.11
C PRO A 157 -16.68 -28.34 2.85
#